data_5f457258b9c4a329fa74998ee119b2dd
#
_entry.id   5f457258b9c4a329fa74998ee119b2dd
#
_cell.length_a   1.000
_cell.length_b   1.000
_cell.length_c   1.000
_cell.angle_alpha   90.00
_cell.angle_beta   90.00
_cell.angle_gamma   90.00
#
_symmetry.space_group_name_H-M   'P 1'
#
loop_
_entity.id
_entity.type
_entity.pdbx_description
1 polymer ?
#
loop_
_entity_poly.entity_id
_entity_poly.type
_entity_poly.pdbx_seq_one_letter_code
_entity_poly.pdbx_strand_id
1 'polypeptide(L)'
;MTTLKFRNNDKISAKVFILGSTEDINKIGLDQNEADYVKKSYDDDKKKTVVINRYTECFHIFFIDTTEDENKFMEQCRKKGASICKWLNTNKYEEVLIQNIGGKRCVKMGTAEGMMLANYEFKKYKTDAKANSLKTIYFLEGTACEDCVEKLNITVEATLMARDLVNEPVNQLNAEKLAEFISEKVRSVGGEAEIFNKKKIEALKMGGLLAVNAGSIDEPTFTILEWKPENPVNEKPIVLVGKGIVFDTGGYNLKTSNFMNDMKDDMSGAATVACTVYAVAKAKLPLHVIALVPATDNRIDGNARVCGDIITMYDGTTVEVLNTDAEGRLILADALAYAKKYSPMMVFDFATLTGAASRAIGPVATVAMEHNAEEIYKQLEAVGERVYERLVKFPLYEEYGEMIKSDLADIQNIGGAYGGASTAGKFLEHFTDYPWVHFDIAGTAFLEKAEAYKPAGGVGIHVRLLMRFFRDMVKKD
;
A
#
# COMPACT_ATOMS: atom_id res chain seq x y z
N MET A 1 13.48 -4.64 11.10
CA MET A 1 13.42 -3.90 9.82
C MET A 1 14.82 -3.51 9.37
N THR A 2 15.10 -3.62 8.07
CA THR A 2 16.36 -3.16 7.48
C THR A 2 16.34 -1.65 7.30
N THR A 3 17.43 -0.98 7.67
CA THR A 3 17.55 0.49 7.58
C THR A 3 18.64 0.90 6.60
N LEU A 4 18.43 2.01 5.91
CA LEU A 4 19.43 2.65 5.05
C LEU A 4 20.10 3.80 5.81
N LYS A 5 21.45 3.81 5.85
CA LYS A 5 22.26 4.77 6.60
C LYS A 5 23.43 5.27 5.76
N PHE A 6 24.11 6.31 6.25
CA PHE A 6 25.40 6.76 5.72
C PHE A 6 26.56 6.26 6.56
N ARG A 7 27.72 6.14 5.93
CA ARG A 7 29.01 5.88 6.60
C ARG A 7 30.14 6.63 5.91
N ASN A 8 31.20 6.92 6.65
CA ASN A 8 32.33 7.74 6.17
C ASN A 8 33.46 6.92 5.54
N ASN A 9 33.42 5.60 5.58
CA ASN A 9 34.43 4.72 5.02
C ASN A 9 33.81 3.49 4.38
N ASP A 10 34.62 2.76 3.60
CA ASP A 10 34.21 1.56 2.86
C ASP A 10 34.64 0.23 3.52
N LYS A 11 35.15 0.28 4.77
CA LYS A 11 35.60 -0.90 5.51
C LYS A 11 34.43 -1.76 5.97
N ILE A 12 33.97 -2.66 5.11
CA ILE A 12 32.84 -3.56 5.33
C ILE A 12 33.03 -4.85 4.52
N SER A 13 32.58 -5.98 5.05
CA SER A 13 32.78 -7.29 4.43
C SER A 13 31.94 -7.53 3.17
N ALA A 14 30.79 -6.91 3.03
CA ALA A 14 29.93 -7.04 1.86
C ALA A 14 29.78 -5.71 1.13
N LYS A 15 30.13 -5.67 -0.16
CA LYS A 15 29.98 -4.50 -1.02
C LYS A 15 29.18 -4.86 -2.26
N VAL A 16 28.27 -3.99 -2.64
CA VAL A 16 27.51 -4.08 -3.89
C VAL A 16 27.98 -2.96 -4.80
N PHE A 17 28.54 -3.32 -5.95
CA PHE A 17 28.95 -2.38 -6.98
C PHE A 17 27.96 -2.39 -8.14
N ILE A 18 27.47 -1.22 -8.50
CA ILE A 18 26.58 -1.00 -9.63
C ILE A 18 27.41 -0.36 -10.74
N LEU A 19 27.57 -1.07 -11.86
CA LEU A 19 28.38 -0.63 -12.99
C LEU A 19 27.50 -0.30 -14.19
N GLY A 20 27.83 0.77 -14.90
CA GLY A 20 27.17 1.15 -16.14
C GLY A 20 27.79 0.44 -17.37
N SER A 21 29.08 0.10 -17.28
CA SER A 21 29.83 -0.55 -18.36
C SER A 21 31.00 -1.37 -17.82
N THR A 22 31.65 -2.11 -18.71
CA THR A 22 32.90 -2.84 -18.37
C THR A 22 34.10 -1.94 -18.09
N GLU A 23 34.07 -0.68 -18.53
CA GLU A 23 35.11 0.31 -18.23
C GLU A 23 35.14 0.68 -16.74
N ASP A 24 33.98 0.54 -16.06
CA ASP A 24 33.87 0.84 -14.63
C ASP A 24 34.52 -0.21 -13.72
N ILE A 25 34.86 -1.40 -14.26
CA ILE A 25 35.50 -2.49 -13.52
C ILE A 25 36.80 -2.03 -12.86
N ASN A 26 37.59 -1.19 -13.54
CA ASN A 26 38.88 -0.70 -13.03
C ASN A 26 38.75 0.29 -11.85
N LYS A 27 37.51 0.74 -11.52
CA LYS A 27 37.25 1.74 -10.48
C LYS A 27 36.84 1.12 -9.13
N ILE A 28 36.70 -0.21 -9.06
CA ILE A 28 36.16 -0.88 -7.87
C ILE A 28 37.20 -1.66 -7.06
N GLY A 29 38.49 -1.45 -7.33
CA GLY A 29 39.59 -2.01 -6.54
C GLY A 29 39.77 -3.54 -6.71
N LEU A 30 39.48 -4.08 -7.90
CA LEU A 30 39.80 -5.45 -8.29
C LEU A 30 41.28 -5.56 -8.71
N ASP A 31 41.88 -6.69 -8.45
CA ASP A 31 43.13 -7.02 -9.11
C ASP A 31 42.93 -7.41 -10.59
N GLN A 32 44.02 -7.56 -11.34
CA GLN A 32 43.93 -7.82 -12.79
C GLN A 32 43.20 -9.13 -13.11
N ASN A 33 43.40 -10.20 -12.34
CA ASN A 33 42.77 -11.50 -12.58
C ASN A 33 41.25 -11.42 -12.28
N GLU A 34 40.89 -10.75 -11.22
CA GLU A 34 39.48 -10.51 -10.86
C GLU A 34 38.77 -9.65 -11.91
N ALA A 35 39.43 -8.58 -12.37
CA ALA A 35 38.90 -7.70 -13.42
C ALA A 35 38.68 -8.45 -14.74
N ASP A 36 39.65 -9.26 -15.15
CA ASP A 36 39.57 -10.10 -16.35
C ASP A 36 38.47 -11.16 -16.24
N TYR A 37 38.30 -11.76 -15.06
CA TYR A 37 37.22 -12.70 -14.77
C TYR A 37 35.83 -12.02 -14.86
N VAL A 38 35.67 -10.85 -14.27
CA VAL A 38 34.40 -10.08 -14.31
C VAL A 38 34.08 -9.70 -15.75
N LYS A 39 35.09 -9.19 -16.50
CA LYS A 39 34.93 -8.79 -17.90
C LYS A 39 34.55 -9.99 -18.78
N LYS A 40 35.25 -11.10 -18.66
CA LYS A 40 34.94 -12.33 -19.38
C LYS A 40 33.54 -12.85 -19.07
N SER A 41 33.15 -12.86 -17.78
CA SER A 41 31.80 -13.28 -17.37
C SER A 41 30.71 -12.42 -17.98
N TYR A 42 30.95 -11.12 -18.13
CA TYR A 42 29.98 -10.20 -18.75
C TYR A 42 29.97 -10.35 -20.29
N ASP A 43 31.13 -10.31 -20.93
CA ASP A 43 31.28 -10.30 -22.40
C ASP A 43 30.93 -11.65 -23.03
N ASP A 44 31.49 -12.75 -22.51
CA ASP A 44 31.37 -14.09 -23.07
C ASP A 44 30.14 -14.83 -22.54
N ASP A 45 30.00 -14.90 -21.21
CA ASP A 45 28.93 -15.65 -20.54
C ASP A 45 27.60 -14.85 -20.44
N LYS A 46 27.60 -13.57 -20.83
CA LYS A 46 26.43 -12.64 -20.70
C LYS A 46 25.90 -12.53 -19.28
N LYS A 47 26.74 -12.75 -18.28
CA LYS A 47 26.37 -12.65 -16.87
C LYS A 47 26.32 -11.19 -16.41
N LYS A 48 25.14 -10.68 -16.14
CA LYS A 48 24.94 -9.32 -15.60
C LYS A 48 25.24 -9.21 -14.10
N THR A 49 25.60 -10.32 -13.45
CA THR A 49 25.93 -10.35 -12.02
C THR A 49 27.10 -11.27 -11.80
N VAL A 50 28.14 -10.77 -11.11
CA VAL A 50 29.33 -11.53 -10.75
C VAL A 50 29.61 -11.31 -9.26
N VAL A 51 30.02 -12.38 -8.57
CA VAL A 51 30.43 -12.32 -7.17
C VAL A 51 31.91 -12.66 -7.05
N ILE A 52 32.68 -11.77 -6.43
CA ILE A 52 34.08 -11.99 -6.07
C ILE A 52 34.16 -12.17 -4.56
N ASN A 53 34.60 -13.35 -4.13
CA ASN A 53 34.78 -13.66 -2.70
C ASN A 53 36.27 -13.68 -2.36
N ARG A 54 36.71 -12.74 -1.54
CA ARG A 54 38.10 -12.62 -1.02
C ARG A 54 38.21 -13.12 0.42
N TYR A 55 37.29 -13.99 0.88
CA TYR A 55 37.20 -14.51 2.25
C TYR A 55 36.84 -13.46 3.30
N THR A 56 37.56 -12.35 3.39
CA THR A 56 37.30 -11.23 4.32
C THR A 56 36.39 -10.16 3.75
N GLU A 57 36.36 -10.04 2.42
CA GLU A 57 35.48 -9.13 1.70
C GLU A 57 34.80 -9.87 0.55
N CYS A 58 33.57 -9.50 0.28
CA CYS A 58 32.79 -10.05 -0.82
C CYS A 58 32.20 -8.91 -1.66
N PHE A 59 32.43 -8.94 -2.96
CA PHE A 59 31.95 -7.96 -3.91
C PHE A 59 30.84 -8.59 -4.75
N HIS A 60 29.66 -8.06 -4.63
CA HIS A 60 28.53 -8.38 -5.49
C HIS A 60 28.43 -7.32 -6.58
N ILE A 61 28.93 -7.64 -7.76
CA ILE A 61 29.03 -6.73 -8.90
C ILE A 61 27.85 -6.99 -9.82
N PHE A 62 27.12 -5.95 -10.20
CA PHE A 62 26.13 -6.11 -11.27
C PHE A 62 26.17 -4.94 -12.26
N PHE A 63 25.95 -5.30 -13.51
CA PHE A 63 25.81 -4.37 -14.62
C PHE A 63 24.35 -4.05 -14.84
N ILE A 64 24.07 -2.77 -15.02
CA ILE A 64 22.71 -2.29 -15.25
C ILE A 64 22.62 -1.71 -16.67
N ASP A 65 21.72 -2.27 -17.45
CA ASP A 65 21.43 -1.71 -18.78
C ASP A 65 20.61 -0.44 -18.60
N THR A 66 21.07 0.64 -19.20
CA THR A 66 20.26 1.86 -19.32
C THR A 66 19.15 1.61 -20.32
N THR A 67 17.90 1.75 -19.86
CA THR A 67 16.75 1.80 -20.77
C THR A 67 16.30 3.26 -20.94
N GLU A 68 15.65 3.57 -22.06
CA GLU A 68 15.07 4.90 -22.27
C GLU A 68 13.91 5.19 -21.31
N ASP A 69 13.20 4.14 -20.87
CA ASP A 69 12.09 4.21 -19.92
C ASP A 69 12.61 4.20 -18.48
N GLU A 70 12.63 5.38 -17.86
CA GLU A 70 13.11 5.54 -16.48
C GLU A 70 12.31 4.73 -15.45
N ASN A 71 11.02 4.53 -15.66
CA ASN A 71 10.16 3.79 -14.73
C ASN A 71 10.50 2.31 -14.73
N LYS A 72 10.64 1.73 -15.93
CA LYS A 72 11.12 0.34 -16.10
C LYS A 72 12.53 0.15 -15.56
N PHE A 73 13.38 1.15 -15.77
CA PHE A 73 14.75 1.13 -15.26
C PHE A 73 14.77 1.07 -13.72
N MET A 74 14.00 1.93 -13.06
CA MET A 74 13.90 1.94 -11.60
C MET A 74 13.32 0.63 -11.06
N GLU A 75 12.36 0.05 -11.75
CA GLU A 75 11.79 -1.25 -11.37
C GLU A 75 12.80 -2.39 -11.50
N GLN A 76 13.64 -2.38 -12.54
CA GLN A 76 14.75 -3.33 -12.66
C GLN A 76 15.72 -3.20 -11.48
N CYS A 77 16.02 -1.96 -11.03
CA CYS A 77 16.85 -1.72 -9.85
C CYS A 77 16.24 -2.34 -8.58
N ARG A 78 14.91 -2.17 -8.35
CA ARG A 78 14.21 -2.77 -7.22
C ARG A 78 14.26 -4.30 -7.26
N LYS A 79 13.94 -4.90 -8.41
CA LYS A 79 14.00 -6.35 -8.61
C LYS A 79 15.40 -6.90 -8.39
N LYS A 80 16.42 -6.17 -8.84
CA LYS A 80 17.81 -6.54 -8.60
C LYS A 80 18.17 -6.46 -7.13
N GLY A 81 17.73 -5.38 -6.44
CA GLY A 81 17.87 -5.23 -5.00
C GLY A 81 17.29 -6.42 -4.24
N ALA A 82 16.10 -6.88 -4.61
CA ALA A 82 15.48 -8.05 -4.00
C ALA A 82 16.33 -9.32 -4.15
N SER A 83 16.90 -9.56 -5.34
CA SER A 83 17.76 -10.72 -5.55
C SER A 83 19.06 -10.66 -4.74
N ILE A 84 19.63 -9.48 -4.60
CA ILE A 84 20.84 -9.23 -3.80
C ILE A 84 20.51 -9.44 -2.30
N CYS A 85 19.38 -8.95 -1.83
CA CYS A 85 18.92 -9.16 -0.45
C CYS A 85 18.83 -10.66 -0.12
N LYS A 86 18.21 -11.45 -0.99
CA LYS A 86 18.13 -12.91 -0.84
C LYS A 86 19.53 -13.54 -0.74
N TRP A 87 20.46 -13.12 -1.61
CA TRP A 87 21.83 -13.61 -1.59
C TRP A 87 22.57 -13.25 -0.28
N LEU A 88 22.42 -12.00 0.20
CA LEU A 88 23.02 -11.55 1.47
C LEU A 88 22.48 -12.35 2.67
N ASN A 89 21.19 -12.59 2.74
CA ASN A 89 20.58 -13.40 3.79
C ASN A 89 21.06 -14.86 3.76
N THR A 90 21.15 -15.45 2.56
CA THR A 90 21.66 -16.82 2.40
C THR A 90 23.10 -16.95 2.90
N ASN A 91 23.93 -15.93 2.67
CA ASN A 91 25.32 -15.88 3.10
C ASN A 91 25.53 -15.21 4.48
N LYS A 92 24.41 -14.91 5.21
CA LYS A 92 24.40 -14.38 6.57
C LYS A 92 25.13 -13.03 6.75
N TYR A 93 25.13 -12.19 5.74
CA TYR A 93 25.62 -10.83 5.88
C TYR A 93 24.59 -9.97 6.63
N GLU A 94 25.05 -9.24 7.65
CA GLU A 94 24.19 -8.32 8.43
C GLU A 94 24.20 -6.91 7.87
N GLU A 95 25.26 -6.54 7.18
CA GLU A 95 25.51 -5.19 6.66
C GLU A 95 26.02 -5.24 5.22
N VAL A 96 25.71 -4.22 4.45
CA VAL A 96 26.19 -4.09 3.06
C VAL A 96 26.38 -2.63 2.68
N LEU A 97 27.43 -2.32 1.92
CA LEU A 97 27.66 -1.02 1.32
C LEU A 97 27.30 -1.06 -0.17
N ILE A 98 26.45 -0.14 -0.62
CA ILE A 98 26.11 0.02 -2.04
C ILE A 98 26.89 1.21 -2.61
N GLN A 99 27.63 0.94 -3.69
CA GLN A 99 28.34 1.93 -4.48
C GLN A 99 27.87 1.92 -5.93
N ASN A 100 27.56 3.08 -6.46
CA ASN A 100 27.18 3.27 -7.87
C ASN A 100 28.35 3.97 -8.57
N ILE A 101 28.99 3.29 -9.53
CA ILE A 101 30.20 3.77 -10.17
C ILE A 101 29.93 4.42 -11.52
N GLY A 102 29.04 3.86 -12.34
CA GLY A 102 28.78 4.37 -13.69
C GLY A 102 27.33 4.70 -14.01
N GLY A 103 26.42 4.51 -13.04
CA GLY A 103 24.98 4.65 -13.27
C GLY A 103 24.40 6.01 -12.87
N LYS A 104 23.13 6.26 -13.26
CA LYS A 104 22.35 7.41 -12.79
C LYS A 104 22.24 7.40 -11.26
N ARG A 105 22.19 8.59 -10.62
CA ARG A 105 22.10 8.71 -9.14
C ARG A 105 20.96 7.93 -8.48
N CYS A 106 19.84 7.77 -9.17
CA CYS A 106 18.67 7.05 -8.66
C CYS A 106 18.86 5.54 -8.50
N VAL A 107 19.81 4.93 -9.22
CA VAL A 107 20.02 3.46 -9.25
C VAL A 107 20.23 2.86 -7.87
N LYS A 108 21.10 3.45 -7.05
CA LYS A 108 21.37 2.93 -5.71
C LYS A 108 20.16 3.07 -4.78
N MET A 109 19.35 4.12 -4.94
CA MET A 109 18.11 4.30 -4.18
C MET A 109 17.10 3.21 -4.50
N GLY A 110 16.85 2.93 -5.80
CA GLY A 110 15.96 1.86 -6.22
C GLY A 110 16.45 0.47 -5.80
N THR A 111 17.76 0.24 -5.86
CA THR A 111 18.36 -1.02 -5.39
C THR A 111 18.18 -1.19 -3.88
N ALA A 112 18.45 -0.15 -3.08
CA ALA A 112 18.25 -0.17 -1.63
C ALA A 112 16.77 -0.34 -1.26
N GLU A 113 15.85 0.37 -1.94
CA GLU A 113 14.40 0.21 -1.78
C GLU A 113 13.98 -1.24 -1.99
N GLY A 114 14.42 -1.85 -3.10
CA GLY A 114 14.13 -3.24 -3.41
C GLY A 114 14.67 -4.22 -2.37
N MET A 115 15.88 -3.98 -1.84
CA MET A 115 16.47 -4.79 -0.77
C MET A 115 15.66 -4.68 0.54
N MET A 116 15.30 -3.46 0.94
CA MET A 116 14.55 -3.20 2.19
C MET A 116 13.16 -3.83 2.14
N LEU A 117 12.45 -3.67 1.02
CA LEU A 117 11.12 -4.25 0.81
C LEU A 117 11.14 -5.78 0.74
N ALA A 118 12.18 -6.37 0.13
CA ALA A 118 12.34 -7.82 0.00
C ALA A 118 12.79 -8.50 1.30
N ASN A 119 13.35 -7.75 2.25
CA ASN A 119 13.81 -8.32 3.53
C ASN A 119 12.66 -8.53 4.53
N TYR A 120 11.44 -8.23 4.13
CA TYR A 120 10.24 -8.46 4.94
C TYR A 120 9.86 -9.92 5.00
N GLU A 121 9.48 -10.39 6.19
CA GLU A 121 8.87 -11.70 6.43
C GLU A 121 7.87 -11.58 7.60
N PHE A 122 6.65 -12.08 7.40
CA PHE A 122 5.68 -12.23 8.48
C PHE A 122 5.82 -13.60 9.13
N LYS A 123 6.52 -13.67 10.25
CA LYS A 123 6.81 -14.92 10.99
C LYS A 123 6.40 -14.86 12.46
N LYS A 124 5.56 -13.88 12.83
CA LYS A 124 5.18 -13.57 14.21
C LYS A 124 4.71 -14.79 15.02
N TYR A 125 4.03 -15.73 14.38
CA TYR A 125 3.41 -16.90 15.03
C TYR A 125 4.20 -18.19 14.86
N LYS A 126 5.40 -18.16 14.30
CA LYS A 126 6.26 -19.33 14.16
C LYS A 126 7.24 -19.40 15.32
N THR A 127 7.25 -20.52 16.07
CA THR A 127 8.08 -20.71 17.26
C THR A 127 9.57 -20.87 16.95
N ASP A 128 9.91 -21.37 15.76
CA ASP A 128 11.28 -21.67 15.31
C ASP A 128 11.80 -20.71 14.22
N ALA A 129 11.11 -19.58 14.03
CA ALA A 129 11.44 -18.64 12.96
C ALA A 129 12.81 -17.98 13.16
N LYS A 130 13.70 -18.17 12.19
CA LYS A 130 14.94 -17.40 12.10
C LYS A 130 14.69 -16.11 11.33
N ALA A 131 15.12 -14.99 11.89
CA ALA A 131 15.07 -13.70 11.23
C ALA A 131 16.08 -13.64 10.06
N ASN A 132 15.77 -12.86 9.05
CA ASN A 132 16.72 -12.50 8.00
C ASN A 132 17.95 -11.80 8.59
N SER A 133 19.13 -12.06 8.04
CA SER A 133 20.40 -11.56 8.57
C SER A 133 20.61 -10.07 8.29
N LEU A 134 20.21 -9.58 7.11
CA LEU A 134 20.49 -8.21 6.68
C LEU A 134 19.76 -7.18 7.57
N LYS A 135 20.54 -6.34 8.26
CA LYS A 135 20.04 -5.30 9.20
C LYS A 135 20.25 -3.88 8.65
N THR A 136 21.41 -3.63 8.01
CA THR A 136 21.77 -2.28 7.60
C THR A 136 22.33 -2.24 6.17
N ILE A 137 21.85 -1.31 5.40
CA ILE A 137 22.38 -0.95 4.09
C ILE A 137 23.09 0.40 4.25
N TYR A 138 24.27 0.53 3.67
CA TYR A 138 25.04 1.78 3.74
C TYR A 138 25.23 2.41 2.38
N PHE A 139 25.21 3.75 2.36
CA PHE A 139 25.80 4.58 1.34
C PHE A 139 26.99 5.34 1.92
N LEU A 140 27.96 5.71 1.09
CA LEU A 140 29.01 6.64 1.52
C LEU A 140 28.44 8.06 1.68
N GLU A 141 28.93 8.79 2.68
CA GLU A 141 28.59 10.20 2.89
C GLU A 141 28.81 11.04 1.61
N GLY A 142 27.98 12.03 1.39
CA GLY A 142 28.05 12.90 0.20
C GLY A 142 27.61 12.25 -1.11
N THR A 143 27.31 10.93 -1.13
CA THR A 143 26.93 10.23 -2.37
C THR A 143 25.44 10.14 -2.64
N ALA A 144 24.58 10.52 -1.67
CA ALA A 144 23.14 10.63 -1.81
C ALA A 144 22.60 11.82 -1.00
N CYS A 145 21.36 12.19 -1.28
CA CYS A 145 20.63 13.20 -0.53
C CYS A 145 20.15 12.60 0.81
N GLU A 146 20.47 13.22 1.94
CA GLU A 146 20.09 12.76 3.28
C GLU A 146 18.57 12.72 3.46
N ASP A 147 17.87 13.79 3.09
CA ASP A 147 16.41 13.87 3.10
C ASP A 147 15.77 12.75 2.27
N CYS A 148 16.38 12.39 1.13
CA CYS A 148 15.89 11.28 0.30
C CYS A 148 16.04 9.92 1.00
N VAL A 149 17.13 9.71 1.73
CA VAL A 149 17.39 8.48 2.50
C VAL A 149 16.42 8.38 3.66
N GLU A 150 16.21 9.45 4.41
CA GLU A 150 15.26 9.51 5.52
C GLU A 150 13.83 9.19 5.04
N LYS A 151 13.38 9.87 3.99
CA LYS A 151 12.04 9.65 3.41
C LYS A 151 11.87 8.25 2.85
N LEU A 152 12.92 7.63 2.30
CA LEU A 152 12.86 6.24 1.87
C LEU A 152 12.67 5.31 3.07
N ASN A 153 13.44 5.50 4.15
CA ASN A 153 13.29 4.71 5.38
C ASN A 153 11.86 4.81 5.93
N ILE A 154 11.29 6.01 6.02
CA ILE A 154 9.92 6.24 6.50
C ILE A 154 8.89 5.54 5.59
N THR A 155 9.03 5.69 4.29
CA THR A 155 8.10 5.09 3.32
C THR A 155 8.13 3.57 3.40
N VAL A 156 9.32 2.97 3.47
CA VAL A 156 9.45 1.51 3.60
C VAL A 156 8.90 1.05 4.94
N GLU A 157 9.22 1.72 6.05
CA GLU A 157 8.68 1.37 7.37
C GLU A 157 7.15 1.34 7.38
N ALA A 158 6.51 2.37 6.83
CA ALA A 158 5.05 2.43 6.73
C ALA A 158 4.49 1.32 5.82
N THR A 159 5.17 1.00 4.71
CA THR A 159 4.79 -0.10 3.82
C THR A 159 4.86 -1.45 4.55
N LEU A 160 5.93 -1.69 5.33
CA LEU A 160 6.07 -2.93 6.10
C LEU A 160 5.03 -3.02 7.23
N MET A 161 4.71 -1.90 7.87
CA MET A 161 3.64 -1.82 8.87
C MET A 161 2.27 -2.16 8.26
N ALA A 162 1.97 -1.67 7.05
CA ALA A 162 0.75 -2.04 6.33
C ALA A 162 0.72 -3.54 6.00
N ARG A 163 1.86 -4.14 5.60
CA ARG A 163 1.97 -5.59 5.40
C ARG A 163 1.68 -6.38 6.67
N ASP A 164 2.22 -5.92 7.81
CA ASP A 164 1.97 -6.58 9.09
C ASP A 164 0.49 -6.58 9.45
N LEU A 165 -0.20 -5.44 9.31
CA LEU A 165 -1.64 -5.33 9.58
C LEU A 165 -2.46 -6.29 8.70
N VAL A 166 -2.20 -6.33 7.41
CA VAL A 166 -2.93 -7.19 6.45
C VAL A 166 -2.67 -8.68 6.70
N ASN A 167 -1.50 -9.04 7.23
CA ASN A 167 -1.17 -10.44 7.52
C ASN A 167 -1.68 -10.93 8.89
N GLU A 168 -2.10 -10.03 9.78
CA GLU A 168 -2.62 -10.40 11.10
C GLU A 168 -3.93 -11.19 10.97
N PRO A 169 -4.09 -12.32 11.67
CA PRO A 169 -5.36 -13.02 11.71
C PRO A 169 -6.38 -12.29 12.59
N VAL A 170 -7.68 -12.41 12.27
CA VAL A 170 -8.76 -11.66 12.92
C VAL A 170 -8.86 -11.88 14.44
N ASN A 171 -8.51 -13.07 14.94
CA ASN A 171 -8.46 -13.32 16.39
C ASN A 171 -7.37 -12.55 17.12
N GLN A 172 -6.42 -11.97 16.39
CA GLN A 172 -5.36 -11.09 16.91
C GLN A 172 -5.63 -9.62 16.58
N LEU A 173 -6.30 -9.34 15.46
CA LEU A 173 -6.58 -7.98 14.96
C LEU A 173 -8.04 -7.86 14.56
N ASN A 174 -8.93 -7.63 15.53
CA ASN A 174 -10.32 -7.24 15.29
C ASN A 174 -10.45 -5.72 15.08
N ALA A 175 -11.65 -5.19 14.87
CA ALA A 175 -11.88 -3.77 14.58
C ALA A 175 -11.35 -2.83 15.68
N GLU A 176 -11.56 -3.17 16.96
CA GLU A 176 -11.08 -2.38 18.10
C GLU A 176 -9.55 -2.33 18.16
N LYS A 177 -8.89 -3.50 18.06
CA LYS A 177 -7.42 -3.57 18.08
C LYS A 177 -6.77 -2.89 16.87
N LEU A 178 -7.41 -2.95 15.69
CA LEU A 178 -6.98 -2.19 14.53
C LEU A 178 -7.04 -0.68 14.84
N ALA A 179 -8.17 -0.20 15.36
CA ALA A 179 -8.37 1.21 15.71
C ALA A 179 -7.35 1.69 16.74
N GLU A 180 -7.11 0.91 17.79
CA GLU A 180 -6.11 1.20 18.85
C GLU A 180 -4.70 1.28 18.25
N PHE A 181 -4.29 0.26 17.48
CA PHE A 181 -2.95 0.20 16.89
C PHE A 181 -2.67 1.39 15.97
N ILE A 182 -3.57 1.68 15.00
CA ILE A 182 -3.33 2.78 14.06
C ILE A 182 -3.36 4.14 14.75
N SER A 183 -4.21 4.31 15.76
CA SER A 183 -4.28 5.53 16.57
C SER A 183 -3.00 5.75 17.38
N GLU A 184 -2.49 4.72 18.05
CA GLU A 184 -1.22 4.78 18.79
C GLU A 184 -0.06 5.16 17.86
N LYS A 185 0.02 4.53 16.68
CA LYS A 185 1.09 4.80 15.71
C LYS A 185 1.07 6.23 15.21
N VAL A 186 -0.10 6.77 14.86
CA VAL A 186 -0.21 8.16 14.38
C VAL A 186 0.12 9.15 15.51
N ARG A 187 -0.38 8.91 16.73
CA ARG A 187 -0.04 9.75 17.91
C ARG A 187 1.46 9.74 18.23
N SER A 188 2.12 8.59 18.05
CA SER A 188 3.57 8.46 18.34
C SER A 188 4.46 9.34 17.47
N VAL A 189 3.95 9.86 16.37
CA VAL A 189 4.66 10.75 15.43
C VAL A 189 4.10 12.17 15.40
N GLY A 190 3.24 12.52 16.36
CA GLY A 190 2.69 13.87 16.55
C GLY A 190 1.38 14.15 15.81
N GLY A 191 0.74 13.12 15.23
CA GLY A 191 -0.60 13.25 14.69
C GLY A 191 -1.67 13.07 15.77
N GLU A 192 -2.92 13.36 15.41
CA GLU A 192 -4.09 13.18 16.26
C GLU A 192 -4.89 11.95 15.82
N ALA A 193 -5.65 11.37 16.77
CA ALA A 193 -6.53 10.25 16.48
C ALA A 193 -7.77 10.29 17.40
N GLU A 194 -8.94 10.03 16.83
CA GLU A 194 -10.19 9.85 17.55
C GLU A 194 -10.84 8.53 17.13
N ILE A 195 -11.28 7.72 18.09
CA ILE A 195 -11.97 6.46 17.86
C ILE A 195 -13.41 6.61 18.28
N PHE A 196 -14.36 6.47 17.36
CA PHE A 196 -15.78 6.35 17.67
C PHE A 196 -16.10 4.89 17.96
N ASN A 197 -16.63 4.63 19.16
CA ASN A 197 -17.18 3.34 19.54
C ASN A 197 -18.61 3.17 18.98
N LYS A 198 -19.19 2.00 19.17
CA LYS A 198 -20.53 1.65 18.70
C LYS A 198 -21.59 2.69 19.08
N LYS A 199 -21.61 3.16 20.35
CA LYS A 199 -22.56 4.17 20.83
C LYS A 199 -22.48 5.49 20.07
N LYS A 200 -21.27 5.93 19.74
CA LYS A 200 -21.06 7.15 18.94
C LYS A 200 -21.49 6.94 17.49
N ILE A 201 -21.20 5.77 16.92
CA ILE A 201 -21.60 5.35 15.57
C ILE A 201 -23.14 5.31 15.47
N GLU A 202 -23.84 4.76 16.48
CA GLU A 202 -25.29 4.75 16.59
C GLU A 202 -25.86 6.18 16.68
N ALA A 203 -25.29 7.04 17.53
CA ALA A 203 -25.72 8.44 17.67
C ALA A 203 -25.54 9.23 16.37
N LEU A 204 -24.51 8.89 15.56
CA LEU A 204 -24.27 9.47 14.23
C LEU A 204 -25.13 8.83 13.13
N LYS A 205 -25.84 7.74 13.43
CA LYS A 205 -26.68 7.01 12.47
C LYS A 205 -25.89 6.49 11.25
N MET A 206 -24.67 5.97 11.47
CA MET A 206 -23.88 5.34 10.41
C MET A 206 -24.45 3.95 10.10
N GLY A 207 -25.58 3.92 9.36
CA GLY A 207 -26.39 2.72 9.17
C GLY A 207 -25.70 1.64 8.34
N GLY A 208 -24.83 2.00 7.40
CA GLY A 208 -24.02 1.06 6.64
C GLY A 208 -23.09 0.27 7.53
N LEU A 209 -22.32 0.95 8.38
CA LEU A 209 -21.38 0.32 9.31
C LEU A 209 -22.11 -0.54 10.36
N LEU A 210 -23.23 -0.04 10.91
CA LEU A 210 -24.05 -0.77 11.89
C LEU A 210 -24.68 -2.03 11.30
N ALA A 211 -25.21 -1.95 10.09
CA ALA A 211 -25.83 -3.08 9.42
C ALA A 211 -24.81 -4.18 9.10
N VAL A 212 -23.59 -3.82 8.66
CA VAL A 212 -22.53 -4.80 8.43
C VAL A 212 -22.10 -5.45 9.74
N ASN A 213 -22.00 -4.70 10.82
CA ASN A 213 -21.65 -5.21 12.14
C ASN A 213 -22.73 -6.09 12.80
N ALA A 214 -23.97 -6.04 12.36
CA ALA A 214 -25.12 -6.64 13.08
C ALA A 214 -24.94 -8.15 13.40
N GLY A 215 -24.17 -8.89 12.58
CA GLY A 215 -23.84 -10.30 12.82
C GLY A 215 -22.54 -10.53 13.58
N SER A 216 -21.84 -9.49 14.03
CA SER A 216 -20.59 -9.62 14.77
C SER A 216 -20.77 -9.59 16.28
N ILE A 217 -19.91 -10.34 16.99
CA ILE A 217 -19.76 -10.24 18.45
C ILE A 217 -18.79 -9.13 18.84
N ASP A 218 -17.92 -8.68 17.91
CA ASP A 218 -16.97 -7.59 18.13
C ASP A 218 -17.64 -6.25 17.77
N GLU A 219 -17.40 -5.20 18.54
CA GLU A 219 -17.96 -3.87 18.25
C GLU A 219 -17.29 -3.21 17.04
N PRO A 220 -18.05 -2.44 16.23
CA PRO A 220 -17.49 -1.67 15.12
C PRO A 220 -16.75 -0.46 15.66
N THR A 221 -15.79 0.04 14.91
CA THR A 221 -15.11 1.31 15.17
C THR A 221 -15.17 2.21 13.96
N PHE A 222 -15.14 3.52 14.17
CA PHE A 222 -14.86 4.51 13.14
C PHE A 222 -13.73 5.39 13.63
N THR A 223 -12.56 5.23 13.01
CA THR A 223 -11.34 5.91 13.45
C THR A 223 -11.01 7.07 12.53
N ILE A 224 -10.77 8.24 13.13
CA ILE A 224 -10.28 9.44 12.46
C ILE A 224 -8.81 9.61 12.84
N LEU A 225 -7.93 9.66 11.85
CA LEU A 225 -6.51 9.96 12.02
C LEU A 225 -6.20 11.27 11.31
N GLU A 226 -5.55 12.20 11.99
CA GLU A 226 -5.27 13.51 11.43
C GLU A 226 -3.81 13.89 11.61
N TRP A 227 -3.21 14.39 10.55
CA TRP A 227 -1.96 15.13 10.57
C TRP A 227 -2.22 16.53 10.04
N LYS A 228 -2.03 17.53 10.90
CA LYS A 228 -2.19 18.96 10.58
C LYS A 228 -0.97 19.73 11.09
N PRO A 229 0.01 20.05 10.23
CA PRO A 229 1.12 20.90 10.62
C PRO A 229 0.66 22.35 10.87
N GLU A 230 1.50 23.17 11.52
CA GLU A 230 1.19 24.59 11.79
C GLU A 230 0.87 25.38 10.51
N ASN A 231 1.59 25.14 9.43
CA ASN A 231 1.47 25.86 8.16
C ASN A 231 1.32 24.86 7.00
N PRO A 232 0.15 24.23 6.81
CA PRO A 232 -0.08 23.34 5.70
C PRO A 232 -0.15 24.11 4.38
N VAL A 233 0.40 23.57 3.31
CA VAL A 233 0.32 24.16 1.97
C VAL A 233 -1.07 24.02 1.33
N ASN A 234 -1.91 23.15 1.86
CA ASN A 234 -3.30 22.97 1.44
C ASN A 234 -4.25 23.56 2.48
N GLU A 235 -5.09 24.52 2.06
CA GLU A 235 -6.10 25.17 2.94
C GLU A 235 -7.17 24.19 3.42
N LYS A 236 -7.61 23.29 2.52
CA LYS A 236 -8.60 22.26 2.80
C LYS A 236 -7.90 20.90 2.91
N PRO A 237 -8.31 20.01 3.82
CA PRO A 237 -7.65 18.74 4.02
C PRO A 237 -7.78 17.82 2.79
N ILE A 238 -6.77 16.96 2.62
CA ILE A 238 -6.90 15.77 1.80
C ILE A 238 -7.45 14.67 2.69
N VAL A 239 -8.55 14.03 2.27
CA VAL A 239 -9.18 12.96 3.06
C VAL A 239 -8.89 11.62 2.39
N LEU A 240 -8.44 10.65 3.17
CA LEU A 240 -8.24 9.26 2.79
C LEU A 240 -9.30 8.41 3.47
N VAL A 241 -9.97 7.53 2.74
CA VAL A 241 -10.95 6.59 3.31
C VAL A 241 -10.47 5.18 3.08
N GLY A 242 -10.45 4.34 4.11
CA GLY A 242 -9.95 2.98 4.00
C GLY A 242 -10.96 1.93 4.46
N LYS A 243 -11.32 0.98 3.58
CA LYS A 243 -12.14 -0.18 3.95
C LYS A 243 -11.46 -0.96 5.07
N GLY A 244 -12.16 -1.15 6.19
CA GLY A 244 -11.66 -1.81 7.39
C GLY A 244 -12.43 -3.08 7.75
N ILE A 245 -12.77 -3.93 6.78
CA ILE A 245 -13.40 -5.24 7.07
C ILE A 245 -12.30 -6.20 7.53
N VAL A 246 -12.17 -6.40 8.86
CA VAL A 246 -11.09 -7.22 9.44
C VAL A 246 -11.22 -8.71 9.14
N PHE A 247 -12.42 -9.16 8.79
CA PHE A 247 -12.69 -10.48 8.22
C PHE A 247 -14.05 -10.47 7.50
N ASP A 248 -14.09 -11.00 6.28
CA ASP A 248 -15.30 -11.06 5.48
C ASP A 248 -15.71 -12.52 5.20
N THR A 249 -16.85 -12.93 5.76
CA THR A 249 -17.47 -14.23 5.46
C THR A 249 -18.42 -14.18 4.27
N GLY A 250 -18.78 -12.97 3.79
CA GLY A 250 -19.86 -12.73 2.86
C GLY A 250 -21.22 -12.53 3.53
N GLY A 251 -21.33 -12.74 4.85
CA GLY A 251 -22.62 -12.77 5.54
C GLY A 251 -23.48 -13.92 5.05
N TYR A 252 -24.81 -13.72 4.94
CA TYR A 252 -25.71 -14.77 4.43
C TYR A 252 -25.47 -15.13 2.96
N ASN A 253 -24.83 -14.28 2.16
CA ASN A 253 -24.26 -14.66 0.88
C ASN A 253 -22.85 -15.24 1.07
N LEU A 254 -22.79 -16.33 1.84
CA LEU A 254 -21.57 -16.96 2.32
C LEU A 254 -20.58 -17.24 1.19
N LYS A 255 -19.34 -16.79 1.36
CA LYS A 255 -18.26 -17.10 0.42
C LYS A 255 -18.02 -18.60 0.34
N THR A 256 -17.94 -19.13 -0.88
CA THR A 256 -17.78 -20.56 -1.14
C THR A 256 -16.33 -20.92 -1.42
N SER A 257 -15.99 -22.20 -1.17
CA SER A 257 -14.66 -22.76 -1.46
C SER A 257 -13.53 -21.98 -0.78
N ASN A 258 -12.43 -21.76 -1.49
CA ASN A 258 -11.23 -21.10 -0.95
C ASN A 258 -11.33 -19.58 -0.90
N PHE A 259 -12.43 -18.97 -1.35
CA PHE A 259 -12.56 -17.50 -1.38
C PHE A 259 -12.61 -16.85 0.01
N MET A 260 -12.79 -17.60 1.07
CA MET A 260 -12.79 -17.11 2.45
C MET A 260 -11.41 -17.16 3.12
N ASN A 261 -10.46 -17.95 2.62
CA ASN A 261 -9.22 -18.27 3.34
C ASN A 261 -8.37 -17.05 3.69
N ASP A 262 -8.30 -16.06 2.79
CA ASP A 262 -7.45 -14.89 2.93
C ASP A 262 -8.24 -13.60 3.26
N MET A 263 -9.53 -13.72 3.61
CA MET A 263 -10.41 -12.58 3.88
C MET A 263 -10.05 -11.74 5.11
N LYS A 264 -8.97 -12.05 5.80
CA LYS A 264 -8.29 -11.15 6.74
C LYS A 264 -7.64 -9.94 6.05
N ASP A 265 -7.44 -10.03 4.74
CA ASP A 265 -6.85 -8.95 3.91
C ASP A 265 -7.86 -7.86 3.54
N ASP A 266 -9.15 -8.05 3.88
CA ASP A 266 -10.24 -7.19 3.48
C ASP A 266 -10.27 -5.83 4.21
N MET A 267 -9.26 -5.60 5.05
CA MET A 267 -8.92 -4.34 5.70
C MET A 267 -7.66 -3.67 5.12
N SER A 268 -7.19 -4.11 3.95
CA SER A 268 -6.00 -3.55 3.30
C SER A 268 -6.13 -2.06 3.00
N GLY A 269 -7.34 -1.58 2.69
CA GLY A 269 -7.63 -0.16 2.52
C GLY A 269 -7.35 0.64 3.79
N ALA A 270 -7.84 0.16 4.94
CA ALA A 270 -7.58 0.75 6.26
C ALA A 270 -6.08 0.80 6.57
N ALA A 271 -5.36 -0.30 6.31
CA ALA A 271 -3.92 -0.37 6.51
C ALA A 271 -3.17 0.64 5.62
N THR A 272 -3.56 0.77 4.35
CA THR A 272 -2.96 1.72 3.40
C THR A 272 -3.11 3.17 3.88
N VAL A 273 -4.34 3.60 4.23
CA VAL A 273 -4.58 4.99 4.60
C VAL A 273 -3.96 5.35 5.95
N ALA A 274 -4.07 4.47 6.95
CA ALA A 274 -3.50 4.70 8.28
C ALA A 274 -1.96 4.77 8.24
N CYS A 275 -1.31 3.83 7.55
CA CYS A 275 0.15 3.83 7.40
C CYS A 275 0.64 5.02 6.55
N THR A 276 -0.17 5.51 5.63
CA THR A 276 0.13 6.73 4.88
C THR A 276 0.10 7.96 5.76
N VAL A 277 -0.95 8.16 6.60
CA VAL A 277 -1.00 9.29 7.55
C VAL A 277 0.16 9.22 8.53
N TYR A 278 0.48 8.04 9.06
CA TYR A 278 1.68 7.83 9.87
C TYR A 278 2.95 8.30 9.17
N ALA A 279 3.15 7.92 7.89
CA ALA A 279 4.34 8.28 7.13
C ALA A 279 4.41 9.77 6.83
N VAL A 280 3.28 10.40 6.49
CA VAL A 280 3.17 11.85 6.25
C VAL A 280 3.54 12.63 7.51
N ALA A 281 3.00 12.23 8.67
CA ALA A 281 3.27 12.84 9.97
C ALA A 281 4.74 12.65 10.38
N LYS A 282 5.27 11.43 10.27
CA LYS A 282 6.66 11.12 10.59
C LYS A 282 7.66 11.87 9.71
N ALA A 283 7.35 12.02 8.42
CA ALA A 283 8.14 12.81 7.48
C ALA A 283 7.92 14.34 7.62
N LYS A 284 7.02 14.76 8.52
CA LYS A 284 6.63 16.16 8.73
C LYS A 284 6.30 16.88 7.44
N LEU A 285 5.59 16.20 6.51
CA LEU A 285 5.17 16.86 5.28
C LEU A 285 4.22 18.03 5.61
N PRO A 286 4.37 19.19 4.98
CA PRO A 286 3.53 20.37 5.23
C PRO A 286 2.15 20.23 4.53
N LEU A 287 1.45 19.12 4.78
CA LEU A 287 0.15 18.80 4.24
C LEU A 287 -0.83 18.49 5.38
N HIS A 288 -2.03 19.01 5.31
CA HIS A 288 -3.15 18.61 6.16
C HIS A 288 -3.81 17.37 5.56
N VAL A 289 -3.69 16.22 6.23
CA VAL A 289 -4.23 14.94 5.77
C VAL A 289 -5.03 14.29 6.88
N ILE A 290 -6.22 13.80 6.53
CA ILE A 290 -7.13 13.07 7.42
C ILE A 290 -7.35 11.67 6.85
N ALA A 291 -7.35 10.62 7.68
CA ALA A 291 -7.85 9.32 7.29
C ALA A 291 -9.10 8.96 8.08
N LEU A 292 -10.08 8.39 7.39
CA LEU A 292 -11.32 7.86 7.94
C LEU A 292 -11.32 6.34 7.75
N VAL A 293 -11.40 5.60 8.85
CA VAL A 293 -11.34 4.14 8.85
C VAL A 293 -12.59 3.58 9.53
N PRO A 294 -13.66 3.28 8.75
CA PRO A 294 -14.77 2.47 9.23
C PRO A 294 -14.28 1.01 9.34
N ALA A 295 -14.36 0.39 10.52
CA ALA A 295 -13.89 -0.97 10.72
C ALA A 295 -14.91 -1.85 11.46
N THR A 296 -15.06 -3.07 10.94
CA THR A 296 -15.90 -4.14 11.48
C THR A 296 -15.50 -5.44 10.79
N ASP A 297 -16.12 -6.56 11.17
CA ASP A 297 -16.16 -7.78 10.37
C ASP A 297 -17.55 -8.01 9.79
N ASN A 298 -17.65 -8.87 8.79
CA ASN A 298 -18.91 -9.31 8.18
C ASN A 298 -19.12 -10.79 8.53
N ARG A 299 -19.96 -11.05 9.53
CA ARG A 299 -20.20 -12.41 10.05
C ARG A 299 -21.68 -12.81 10.00
N ILE A 300 -21.91 -14.09 10.18
CA ILE A 300 -23.25 -14.70 10.24
C ILE A 300 -23.60 -14.91 11.71
N ASP A 301 -24.76 -14.39 12.08
CA ASP A 301 -25.41 -14.56 13.39
C ASP A 301 -26.92 -14.40 13.21
N GLY A 302 -27.71 -14.71 14.24
CA GLY A 302 -29.16 -14.53 14.21
C GLY A 302 -29.63 -13.10 13.99
N ASN A 303 -28.78 -12.10 14.24
CA ASN A 303 -29.05 -10.67 14.03
C ASN A 303 -28.43 -10.13 12.73
N ALA A 304 -27.67 -10.95 11.97
CA ALA A 304 -27.03 -10.49 10.76
C ALA A 304 -28.05 -10.04 9.71
N ARG A 305 -27.71 -8.98 8.96
CA ARG A 305 -28.55 -8.48 7.87
C ARG A 305 -28.79 -9.57 6.82
N VAL A 306 -29.95 -9.51 6.18
CA VAL A 306 -30.36 -10.44 5.13
C VAL A 306 -30.64 -9.68 3.83
N CYS A 307 -30.73 -10.44 2.71
CA CYS A 307 -31.16 -9.86 1.44
C CYS A 307 -32.61 -9.37 1.54
N GLY A 308 -32.86 -8.15 1.03
CA GLY A 308 -34.16 -7.45 1.13
C GLY A 308 -34.23 -6.46 2.29
N ASP A 309 -33.24 -6.44 3.19
CA ASP A 309 -33.18 -5.40 4.22
C ASP A 309 -32.99 -4.03 3.61
N ILE A 310 -33.67 -3.01 4.17
CA ILE A 310 -33.46 -1.59 3.83
C ILE A 310 -32.69 -0.94 4.97
N ILE A 311 -31.56 -0.34 4.63
CA ILE A 311 -30.71 0.39 5.58
C ILE A 311 -30.73 1.89 5.26
N THR A 312 -30.68 2.73 6.30
CA THR A 312 -30.56 4.18 6.14
C THR A 312 -29.12 4.57 6.44
N MET A 313 -28.45 5.14 5.46
CA MET A 313 -27.04 5.55 5.53
C MET A 313 -26.88 6.84 6.36
N TYR A 314 -25.63 7.22 6.65
CA TYR A 314 -25.29 8.40 7.44
C TYR A 314 -25.90 9.70 6.91
N ASP A 315 -26.00 9.88 5.58
CA ASP A 315 -26.59 11.08 4.95
C ASP A 315 -28.11 11.00 4.77
N GLY A 316 -28.74 9.90 5.17
CA GLY A 316 -30.18 9.68 5.07
C GLY A 316 -30.60 8.87 3.83
N THR A 317 -29.70 8.60 2.88
CA THR A 317 -29.97 7.74 1.72
C THR A 317 -30.40 6.35 2.18
N THR A 318 -31.44 5.80 1.56
CA THR A 318 -31.89 4.43 1.81
C THR A 318 -31.29 3.47 0.80
N VAL A 319 -30.82 2.32 1.29
CA VAL A 319 -30.16 1.29 0.46
C VAL A 319 -30.82 -0.05 0.67
N GLU A 320 -31.27 -0.68 -0.42
CA GLU A 320 -31.73 -2.06 -0.43
C GLU A 320 -30.51 -3.01 -0.52
N VAL A 321 -30.41 -3.92 0.43
CA VAL A 321 -29.34 -4.93 0.47
C VAL A 321 -29.76 -6.15 -0.31
N LEU A 322 -29.27 -6.32 -1.52
CA LEU A 322 -29.51 -7.53 -2.33
C LEU A 322 -28.37 -8.56 -2.27
N ASN A 323 -27.22 -8.16 -1.74
CA ASN A 323 -26.09 -9.05 -1.53
C ASN A 323 -25.34 -8.64 -0.26
N THR A 324 -25.27 -9.54 0.72
CA THR A 324 -24.55 -9.31 1.98
C THR A 324 -23.01 -9.39 1.83
N ASP A 325 -22.50 -9.96 0.71
CA ASP A 325 -21.07 -9.97 0.33
C ASP A 325 -20.65 -8.67 -0.42
N ALA A 326 -21.52 -7.67 -0.44
CA ALA A 326 -21.24 -6.32 -0.92
C ALA A 326 -21.28 -5.31 0.26
N GLU A 327 -20.61 -5.64 1.33
CA GLU A 327 -20.54 -4.97 2.63
C GLU A 327 -19.57 -3.79 2.65
N GLY A 328 -18.44 -3.94 1.95
CA GLY A 328 -17.37 -2.93 1.93
C GLY A 328 -17.87 -1.58 1.44
N ARG A 329 -18.67 -1.56 0.39
CA ARG A 329 -19.27 -0.33 -0.12
C ARG A 329 -20.25 0.34 0.86
N LEU A 330 -20.90 -0.44 1.74
CA LEU A 330 -21.82 0.10 2.74
C LEU A 330 -21.06 0.87 3.83
N ILE A 331 -19.97 0.31 4.35
CA ILE A 331 -19.17 1.01 5.36
C ILE A 331 -18.43 2.21 4.77
N LEU A 332 -17.99 2.11 3.50
CA LEU A 332 -17.34 3.22 2.79
C LEU A 332 -18.32 4.36 2.52
N ALA A 333 -19.57 4.07 2.18
CA ALA A 333 -20.59 5.07 1.92
C ALA A 333 -20.83 5.99 3.13
N ASP A 334 -20.93 5.44 4.35
CA ASP A 334 -21.01 6.23 5.57
C ASP A 334 -19.78 7.13 5.77
N ALA A 335 -18.58 6.59 5.48
CA ALA A 335 -17.34 7.34 5.63
C ALA A 335 -17.17 8.44 4.58
N LEU A 336 -17.55 8.19 3.33
CA LEU A 336 -17.53 9.17 2.24
C LEU A 336 -18.54 10.29 2.50
N ALA A 337 -19.76 9.96 2.93
CA ALA A 337 -20.75 10.96 3.34
C ALA A 337 -20.26 11.77 4.55
N TYR A 338 -19.62 11.13 5.54
CA TYR A 338 -19.02 11.82 6.69
C TYR A 338 -17.86 12.75 6.29
N ALA A 339 -17.08 12.41 5.26
CA ALA A 339 -15.97 13.22 4.76
C ALA A 339 -16.38 14.64 4.33
N LYS A 340 -17.65 14.84 3.90
CA LYS A 340 -18.22 16.15 3.53
C LYS A 340 -18.07 17.20 4.62
N LYS A 341 -18.07 16.81 5.91
CA LYS A 341 -17.89 17.72 7.05
C LYS A 341 -16.57 18.49 7.03
N TYR A 342 -15.55 17.93 6.39
CA TYR A 342 -14.23 18.54 6.30
C TYR A 342 -14.09 19.49 5.12
N SER A 343 -15.10 19.56 4.23
CA SER A 343 -15.01 20.31 2.96
C SER A 343 -13.70 20.02 2.22
N PRO A 344 -13.39 18.75 1.94
CA PRO A 344 -12.07 18.34 1.51
C PRO A 344 -11.65 18.95 0.18
N MET A 345 -10.34 19.12 -0.02
CA MET A 345 -9.75 19.48 -1.31
C MET A 345 -9.94 18.34 -2.32
N MET A 346 -9.75 17.11 -1.86
CA MET A 346 -9.92 15.86 -2.59
C MET A 346 -10.08 14.69 -1.63
N VAL A 347 -10.74 13.64 -2.07
CA VAL A 347 -10.90 12.41 -1.30
C VAL A 347 -10.38 11.22 -2.11
N PHE A 348 -9.62 10.35 -1.47
CA PHE A 348 -9.19 9.07 -2.03
C PHE A 348 -9.71 7.95 -1.15
N ASP A 349 -10.38 6.94 -1.72
CA ASP A 349 -10.72 5.75 -0.97
C ASP A 349 -10.04 4.49 -1.53
N PHE A 350 -9.72 3.58 -0.63
CA PHE A 350 -8.99 2.35 -0.90
C PHE A 350 -9.77 1.17 -0.34
N ALA A 351 -10.08 0.20 -1.21
CA ALA A 351 -10.84 -0.97 -0.80
C ALA A 351 -10.50 -2.21 -1.62
N THR A 352 -10.37 -3.35 -0.97
CA THR A 352 -10.49 -4.67 -1.57
C THR A 352 -11.97 -4.90 -1.87
N LEU A 353 -12.45 -4.25 -2.95
CA LEU A 353 -13.88 -4.05 -3.10
C LEU A 353 -14.56 -5.11 -3.97
N THR A 354 -13.97 -5.42 -5.14
CA THR A 354 -14.65 -6.31 -6.08
C THR A 354 -13.77 -7.40 -6.65
N GLY A 355 -14.29 -8.62 -6.64
CA GLY A 355 -13.71 -9.70 -7.44
C GLY A 355 -13.76 -9.43 -8.96
N ALA A 356 -14.60 -8.47 -9.38
CA ALA A 356 -14.67 -8.04 -10.79
C ALA A 356 -13.41 -7.30 -11.21
N ALA A 357 -12.90 -6.35 -10.41
CA ALA A 357 -11.64 -5.66 -10.65
C ALA A 357 -10.45 -6.64 -10.64
N SER A 358 -10.39 -7.50 -9.64
CA SER A 358 -9.35 -8.52 -9.51
C SER A 358 -9.31 -9.46 -10.73
N ARG A 359 -10.46 -9.94 -11.20
CA ARG A 359 -10.53 -10.81 -12.40
C ARG A 359 -10.20 -10.09 -13.71
N ALA A 360 -10.53 -8.80 -13.81
CA ALA A 360 -10.29 -8.03 -15.02
C ALA A 360 -8.81 -7.70 -15.24
N ILE A 361 -8.08 -7.32 -14.20
CA ILE A 361 -6.72 -6.76 -14.28
C ILE A 361 -5.68 -7.64 -13.56
N GLY A 362 -6.08 -8.40 -12.55
CA GLY A 362 -5.18 -9.21 -11.73
C GLY A 362 -4.24 -8.35 -10.86
N PRO A 363 -3.07 -8.89 -10.47
CA PRO A 363 -2.15 -8.21 -9.55
C PRO A 363 -1.25 -7.16 -10.23
N VAL A 364 -1.45 -6.88 -11.52
CA VAL A 364 -0.54 -6.06 -12.33
C VAL A 364 -0.79 -4.56 -12.15
N ALA A 365 -2.04 -4.17 -11.95
CA ALA A 365 -2.45 -2.79 -11.72
C ALA A 365 -3.72 -2.73 -10.86
N THR A 366 -3.93 -1.62 -10.18
CA THR A 366 -5.14 -1.32 -9.42
C THR A 366 -6.17 -0.67 -10.34
N VAL A 367 -7.42 -1.12 -10.26
CA VAL A 367 -8.53 -0.42 -10.93
C VAL A 367 -8.81 0.86 -10.16
N ALA A 368 -8.86 1.99 -10.87
CA ALA A 368 -9.21 3.27 -10.28
C ALA A 368 -10.34 3.95 -11.07
N MET A 369 -11.18 4.69 -10.35
CA MET A 369 -12.28 5.47 -10.91
C MET A 369 -12.24 6.86 -10.30
N GLU A 370 -12.66 7.86 -11.06
CA GLU A 370 -12.64 9.24 -10.56
C GLU A 370 -13.93 9.97 -10.89
N HIS A 371 -14.29 10.89 -10.01
CA HIS A 371 -15.35 11.86 -10.21
C HIS A 371 -14.84 13.27 -9.90
N ASN A 372 -14.96 14.19 -10.88
CA ASN A 372 -14.45 15.57 -10.79
C ASN A 372 -12.96 15.67 -10.43
N ALA A 373 -12.13 14.66 -10.75
CA ALA A 373 -10.75 14.52 -10.33
C ALA A 373 -9.78 14.09 -11.44
N GLU A 374 -10.09 14.33 -12.73
CA GLU A 374 -9.31 13.81 -13.86
C GLU A 374 -7.83 14.21 -13.82
N GLU A 375 -7.52 15.47 -13.52
CA GLU A 375 -6.13 15.94 -13.47
C GLU A 375 -5.37 15.35 -12.27
N ILE A 376 -6.08 15.11 -11.16
CA ILE A 376 -5.54 14.42 -9.99
C ILE A 376 -5.25 12.95 -10.34
N TYR A 377 -6.18 12.29 -11.03
CA TYR A 377 -6.00 10.91 -11.51
C TYR A 377 -4.78 10.78 -12.43
N LYS A 378 -4.60 11.67 -13.41
CA LYS A 378 -3.42 11.66 -14.30
C LYS A 378 -2.10 11.80 -13.53
N GLN A 379 -2.07 12.62 -12.47
CA GLN A 379 -0.90 12.76 -11.62
C GLN A 379 -0.65 11.48 -10.81
N LEU A 380 -1.69 10.86 -10.26
CA LEU A 380 -1.61 9.59 -9.54
C LEU A 380 -1.14 8.45 -10.46
N GLU A 381 -1.66 8.37 -11.68
CA GLU A 381 -1.25 7.39 -12.70
C GLU A 381 0.24 7.54 -13.03
N ALA A 382 0.70 8.76 -13.30
CA ALA A 382 2.12 9.04 -13.55
C ALA A 382 3.02 8.67 -12.36
N VAL A 383 2.56 8.91 -11.13
CA VAL A 383 3.27 8.47 -9.92
C VAL A 383 3.23 6.96 -9.78
N GLY A 384 2.11 6.33 -10.08
CA GLY A 384 1.94 4.87 -10.07
C GLY A 384 2.95 4.17 -10.97
N GLU A 385 3.19 4.70 -12.18
CA GLU A 385 4.23 4.20 -13.08
C GLU A 385 5.64 4.33 -12.48
N ARG A 386 5.97 5.45 -11.81
CA ARG A 386 7.28 5.67 -11.19
C ARG A 386 7.59 4.71 -10.04
N VAL A 387 6.59 4.42 -9.19
CA VAL A 387 6.76 3.51 -8.04
C VAL A 387 6.40 2.07 -8.37
N TYR A 388 5.92 1.82 -9.60
CA TYR A 388 5.47 0.52 -10.11
C TYR A 388 4.29 -0.06 -9.31
N GLU A 389 3.38 0.84 -8.90
CA GLU A 389 2.06 0.57 -8.33
C GLU A 389 1.01 1.17 -9.27
N ARG A 390 0.90 0.54 -10.45
CA ARG A 390 0.19 1.08 -11.62
C ARG A 390 -1.31 1.14 -11.42
N LEU A 391 -1.94 2.09 -12.09
CA LEU A 391 -3.38 2.30 -12.10
C LEU A 391 -3.96 2.04 -13.49
N VAL A 392 -5.20 1.60 -13.53
CA VAL A 392 -6.00 1.45 -14.75
C VAL A 392 -7.36 2.11 -14.51
N LYS A 393 -7.73 3.07 -15.35
CA LYS A 393 -8.99 3.80 -15.23
C LYS A 393 -10.16 2.96 -15.73
N PHE A 394 -11.19 2.77 -14.88
CA PHE A 394 -12.47 2.20 -15.26
C PHE A 394 -13.54 3.30 -15.36
N PRO A 395 -14.54 3.13 -16.25
CA PRO A 395 -15.56 4.16 -16.48
C PRO A 395 -16.62 4.19 -15.36
N LEU A 396 -17.16 5.39 -15.11
CA LEU A 396 -18.33 5.65 -14.26
C LEU A 396 -19.49 6.21 -15.12
N TYR A 397 -19.89 5.48 -16.19
CA TYR A 397 -20.99 5.91 -17.05
C TYR A 397 -22.32 5.93 -16.29
N GLU A 398 -23.24 6.82 -16.68
CA GLU A 398 -24.53 6.96 -16.05
C GLU A 398 -25.38 5.69 -16.09
N GLU A 399 -25.20 4.86 -17.12
CA GLU A 399 -25.87 3.56 -17.26
C GLU A 399 -25.56 2.61 -16.09
N TYR A 400 -24.39 2.70 -15.46
CA TYR A 400 -24.09 1.93 -14.24
C TYR A 400 -24.89 2.44 -13.03
N GLY A 401 -25.26 3.73 -13.01
CA GLY A 401 -26.19 4.31 -12.02
C GLY A 401 -27.61 3.77 -12.18
N GLU A 402 -28.09 3.62 -13.42
CA GLU A 402 -29.39 3.00 -13.67
C GLU A 402 -29.45 1.55 -13.17
N MET A 403 -28.32 0.81 -13.21
CA MET A 403 -28.26 -0.59 -12.75
C MET A 403 -28.37 -0.77 -11.22
N ILE A 404 -28.14 0.30 -10.46
CA ILE A 404 -28.23 0.28 -8.99
C ILE A 404 -29.51 0.97 -8.44
N LYS A 405 -30.47 1.31 -9.28
CA LYS A 405 -31.78 1.79 -8.84
C LYS A 405 -32.57 0.69 -8.14
N SER A 406 -33.30 1.03 -7.11
CA SER A 406 -34.21 0.13 -6.40
C SER A 406 -35.67 0.56 -6.59
N ASP A 407 -36.59 -0.39 -6.54
CA ASP A 407 -38.03 -0.12 -6.50
C ASP A 407 -38.53 0.14 -5.05
N LEU A 408 -37.70 -0.19 -4.04
CA LEU A 408 -38.06 -0.14 -2.62
C LEU A 408 -37.29 0.92 -1.81
N ALA A 409 -36.11 1.30 -2.28
CA ALA A 409 -35.22 2.26 -1.64
C ALA A 409 -34.68 3.27 -2.67
N ASP A 410 -33.86 4.22 -2.25
CA ASP A 410 -33.26 5.17 -3.20
C ASP A 410 -32.31 4.47 -4.16
N ILE A 411 -31.49 3.52 -3.64
CA ILE A 411 -30.58 2.70 -4.42
C ILE A 411 -30.48 1.28 -3.83
N GLN A 412 -29.90 0.34 -4.61
CA GLN A 412 -29.55 -1.01 -4.15
C GLN A 412 -28.04 -1.20 -4.12
N ASN A 413 -27.55 -2.13 -3.29
CA ASN A 413 -26.12 -2.29 -3.07
C ASN A 413 -25.37 -3.08 -4.16
N ILE A 414 -26.03 -3.61 -5.20
CA ILE A 414 -25.42 -4.27 -6.35
C ILE A 414 -26.07 -3.87 -7.67
N GLY A 415 -25.33 -3.91 -8.77
CA GLY A 415 -25.81 -3.58 -10.12
C GLY A 415 -26.02 -4.80 -11.05
N GLY A 416 -26.21 -6.01 -10.48
CA GLY A 416 -26.40 -7.23 -11.27
C GLY A 416 -25.10 -7.93 -11.68
N ALA A 417 -25.15 -8.71 -12.77
CA ALA A 417 -24.06 -9.63 -13.15
C ALA A 417 -22.88 -8.96 -13.89
N TYR A 418 -23.08 -7.79 -14.48
CA TYR A 418 -22.11 -7.15 -15.35
C TYR A 418 -21.59 -5.84 -14.75
N GLY A 419 -20.34 -5.48 -15.12
CA GLY A 419 -19.76 -4.20 -14.75
C GLY A 419 -19.56 -4.03 -13.25
N GLY A 420 -19.38 -5.12 -12.47
CA GLY A 420 -19.41 -5.11 -11.02
C GLY A 420 -18.45 -4.13 -10.35
N ALA A 421 -17.30 -3.83 -10.95
CA ALA A 421 -16.40 -2.78 -10.46
C ALA A 421 -16.99 -1.39 -10.69
N SER A 422 -17.49 -1.09 -11.90
CA SER A 422 -18.07 0.21 -12.22
C SER A 422 -19.40 0.48 -11.50
N THR A 423 -20.24 -0.54 -11.29
CA THR A 423 -21.48 -0.38 -10.49
C THR A 423 -21.18 -0.16 -9.00
N ALA A 424 -20.10 -0.79 -8.49
CA ALA A 424 -19.61 -0.50 -7.15
C ALA A 424 -19.07 0.92 -7.02
N GLY A 425 -18.31 1.38 -8.03
CA GLY A 425 -17.85 2.77 -8.10
C GLY A 425 -19.01 3.77 -8.16
N LYS A 426 -20.05 3.51 -8.98
CA LYS A 426 -21.26 4.35 -9.05
C LYS A 426 -22.04 4.38 -7.74
N PHE A 427 -22.08 3.27 -7.01
CA PHE A 427 -22.66 3.26 -5.67
C PHE A 427 -21.90 4.20 -4.71
N LEU A 428 -20.55 4.16 -4.72
CA LEU A 428 -19.73 5.04 -3.89
C LEU A 428 -19.82 6.49 -4.32
N GLU A 429 -19.83 6.78 -5.63
CA GLU A 429 -19.97 8.13 -6.19
C GLU A 429 -21.21 8.84 -5.67
N HIS A 430 -22.34 8.13 -5.46
CA HIS A 430 -23.58 8.66 -4.92
C HIS A 430 -23.39 9.42 -3.60
N PHE A 431 -22.41 9.03 -2.78
CA PHE A 431 -22.11 9.61 -1.48
C PHE A 431 -21.05 10.71 -1.52
N THR A 432 -20.59 11.10 -2.71
CA THR A 432 -19.55 12.14 -2.91
C THR A 432 -20.13 13.41 -3.55
N ASP A 433 -19.57 14.57 -3.20
CA ASP A 433 -19.88 15.88 -3.81
C ASP A 433 -18.60 16.74 -3.96
N TYR A 434 -17.44 16.08 -3.91
CA TYR A 434 -16.09 16.66 -3.95
C TYR A 434 -15.24 15.90 -4.97
N PRO A 435 -14.06 16.41 -5.39
CA PRO A 435 -13.11 15.66 -6.22
C PRO A 435 -12.72 14.34 -5.55
N TRP A 436 -12.97 13.21 -6.22
CA TRP A 436 -12.83 11.89 -5.62
C TRP A 436 -12.17 10.90 -6.57
N VAL A 437 -11.31 10.02 -5.98
CA VAL A 437 -10.71 8.88 -6.68
C VAL A 437 -10.87 7.64 -5.81
N HIS A 438 -11.51 6.62 -6.37
CA HIS A 438 -11.63 5.28 -5.81
C HIS A 438 -10.51 4.37 -6.32
N PHE A 439 -9.93 3.58 -5.41
CA PHE A 439 -8.94 2.55 -5.72
C PHE A 439 -9.48 1.19 -5.31
N ASP A 440 -9.90 0.37 -6.28
CA ASP A 440 -10.25 -1.03 -6.04
C ASP A 440 -8.96 -1.87 -6.03
N ILE A 441 -8.45 -2.11 -4.84
CA ILE A 441 -7.18 -2.80 -4.60
C ILE A 441 -7.34 -4.32 -4.46
N ALA A 442 -8.52 -4.90 -4.74
CA ALA A 442 -8.79 -6.31 -4.58
C ALA A 442 -7.80 -7.22 -5.33
N GLY A 443 -7.29 -6.79 -6.49
CA GLY A 443 -6.31 -7.55 -7.26
C GLY A 443 -4.86 -7.38 -6.81
N THR A 444 -4.54 -6.30 -6.07
CA THR A 444 -3.15 -5.86 -5.82
C THR A 444 -2.73 -5.86 -4.36
N ALA A 445 -3.68 -5.96 -3.42
CA ALA A 445 -3.42 -5.86 -1.98
C ALA A 445 -2.74 -7.10 -1.39
N PHE A 446 -3.02 -8.28 -1.93
CA PHE A 446 -2.57 -9.57 -1.41
C PHE A 446 -2.06 -10.47 -2.54
N LEU A 447 -0.95 -11.18 -2.34
CA LEU A 447 -0.38 -12.11 -3.31
C LEU A 447 -0.29 -13.52 -2.73
N GLU A 448 -0.73 -14.52 -3.49
CA GLU A 448 -0.56 -15.93 -3.12
C GLU A 448 0.92 -16.36 -3.08
N LYS A 449 1.74 -15.78 -3.95
CA LYS A 449 3.17 -16.08 -4.09
C LYS A 449 4.00 -14.82 -4.12
N ALA A 450 5.17 -14.87 -3.49
CA ALA A 450 6.12 -13.76 -3.53
C ALA A 450 6.61 -13.46 -4.94
N GLU A 451 6.71 -12.17 -5.29
CA GLU A 451 7.22 -11.66 -6.55
C GLU A 451 8.26 -10.57 -6.30
N ALA A 452 9.53 -10.90 -6.54
CA ALA A 452 10.67 -10.02 -6.30
C ALA A 452 10.68 -9.42 -4.88
N TYR A 453 10.35 -8.13 -4.73
CA TYR A 453 10.30 -7.43 -3.44
C TYR A 453 8.90 -7.38 -2.81
N LYS A 454 7.88 -7.91 -3.49
CA LYS A 454 6.52 -8.09 -2.96
C LYS A 454 6.44 -9.46 -2.29
N PRO A 455 6.04 -9.57 -1.02
CA PRO A 455 5.92 -10.85 -0.34
C PRO A 455 4.67 -11.62 -0.78
N ALA A 456 4.60 -12.89 -0.47
CA ALA A 456 3.32 -13.56 -0.33
C ALA A 456 2.57 -12.98 0.88
N GLY A 457 1.25 -12.87 0.79
CA GLY A 457 0.44 -12.16 1.78
C GLY A 457 0.28 -10.68 1.44
N GLY A 458 0.09 -9.85 2.47
CA GLY A 458 -0.13 -8.41 2.33
C GLY A 458 1.04 -7.69 1.67
N VAL A 459 0.72 -6.91 0.64
CA VAL A 459 1.72 -6.20 -0.18
C VAL A 459 2.08 -4.83 0.39
N GLY A 460 1.18 -4.21 1.18
CA GLY A 460 1.29 -2.82 1.62
C GLY A 460 1.16 -1.86 0.44
N ILE A 461 0.18 -2.16 -0.44
CA ILE A 461 -0.05 -1.43 -1.71
C ILE A 461 -0.39 0.04 -1.45
N HIS A 462 0.03 0.91 -2.34
CA HIS A 462 -0.25 2.34 -2.44
C HIS A 462 0.27 3.25 -1.31
N VAL A 463 0.90 2.73 -0.25
CA VAL A 463 1.63 3.57 0.71
C VAL A 463 2.79 4.30 0.00
N ARG A 464 3.52 3.62 -0.88
CA ARG A 464 4.62 4.20 -1.67
C ARG A 464 4.10 5.20 -2.71
N LEU A 465 2.98 4.88 -3.36
CA LEU A 465 2.32 5.77 -4.33
C LEU A 465 1.90 7.07 -3.65
N LEU A 466 1.15 7.00 -2.55
CA LEU A 466 0.65 8.18 -1.84
C LEU A 466 1.81 9.04 -1.27
N MET A 467 2.81 8.42 -0.65
CA MET A 467 3.97 9.14 -0.15
C MET A 467 4.74 9.85 -1.29
N ARG A 468 4.82 9.26 -2.47
CA ARG A 468 5.44 9.91 -3.63
C ARG A 468 4.57 11.04 -4.16
N PHE A 469 3.27 10.82 -4.30
CA PHE A 469 2.31 11.83 -4.75
C PHE A 469 2.32 13.06 -3.82
N PHE A 470 2.24 12.87 -2.52
CA PHE A 470 2.27 13.97 -1.55
C PHE A 470 3.59 14.74 -1.54
N ARG A 471 4.71 14.04 -1.71
CA ARG A 471 6.03 14.71 -1.85
C ARG A 471 6.15 15.53 -3.12
N ASP A 472 5.55 15.08 -4.21
CA ASP A 472 5.56 15.83 -5.47
C ASP A 472 4.62 17.05 -5.40
N MET A 473 3.51 16.98 -4.63
CA MET A 473 2.66 18.15 -4.34
C MET A 473 3.40 19.26 -3.61
N VAL A 474 4.20 18.90 -2.60
CA VAL A 474 4.97 19.87 -1.78
C VAL A 474 6.12 20.53 -2.55
N LYS A 475 6.61 19.91 -3.64
CA LYS A 475 7.74 20.42 -4.43
C LYS A 475 7.34 21.35 -5.58
N LYS A 476 6.06 21.62 -5.78
CA LYS A 476 5.57 22.44 -6.90
C LYS A 476 5.70 23.96 -6.68
N ASP A 477 6.30 24.42 -5.56
CA ASP A 477 6.59 25.85 -5.28
C ASP A 477 8.05 26.20 -5.53
#